data_dfefe46fee9092bbea5d4cff0d17ad25
#
_entry.id   dfefe46fee9092bbea5d4cff0d17ad25
#
_cell.length_a   1.000
_cell.length_b   1.000
_cell.length_c   1.000
_cell.angle_alpha   90.00
_cell.angle_beta   90.00
_cell.angle_gamma   90.00
#
_symmetry.space_group_name_H-M   'P 1'
#
loop_
_entity.id
_entity.type
_entity.pdbx_description
1 polymer ?
#
loop_
_entity_poly.entity_id
_entity_poly.type
_entity_poly.pdbx_seq_one_letter_code
_entity_poly.pdbx_strand_id
1 'polypeptide(L)'
;LLNYRKGRINTFANYGVNLSKNFTDIYAYRQYFGTNVSVSPFLDQSSSFQSKNSGHLLKTGLDYYVSDKTTIGLTLTGNLGKRNGRSEAIATWKGNSGNIDSAIGTYSTTNFKLKNGAVNVNLRQILSKTQDLAIDLDALKYDITNDQVFTNKLLAAGGYVKGSVAQIPSTLKILSAKADYTIRFGKNHKLESGFKSSSISTDNIAAYQLFNGSNLSEDLNKSNHFLYKEDINALYSSFESKFGKFNAQTGIRYENTHYDANQLGNSIRRDSAFSKNYSNLFPSGYISYAADTANTFSLTAGRRIDRPAYQKLNPFVFIINKYTYQRGNPFFLPQYSWNLELTHQFKQLLTTTLSYSVIKNYFSQLFLSEGTDILVYTEGNVGRMHNLGLSVSLQVSPFSWWSLNAQSTFNYKQLKGYQNVNYASSVNQLQSSINNQFTINKGLSAEISGFYITRARNDLQELLYPTGQLSAGLSQSLFKGKGSLKLSARDIFYTQAMEGLTDFPAASEYFILTRDSRVVNLAFTYRFGKPLKASKRSAGGAADEINRAGT
;
A
#
# COMPACT_ATOMS: atom_id res chain seq x y z
N LEU A 1 -11.15 10.91 -20.11
CA LEU A 1 -12.45 10.32 -19.76
C LEU A 1 -13.50 10.71 -20.79
N LEU A 2 -14.13 9.73 -21.40
CA LEU A 2 -15.28 9.90 -22.28
C LEU A 2 -16.51 9.34 -21.58
N ASN A 3 -17.66 10.00 -21.72
CA ASN A 3 -18.93 9.49 -21.25
C ASN A 3 -20.02 9.90 -22.25
N TYR A 4 -20.84 8.93 -22.68
CA TYR A 4 -21.90 9.16 -23.65
C TYR A 4 -23.17 8.44 -23.21
N ARG A 5 -24.27 9.16 -23.15
CA ARG A 5 -25.59 8.64 -22.79
C ARG A 5 -26.61 8.91 -23.90
N LYS A 6 -27.27 7.85 -24.35
CA LYS A 6 -28.40 7.92 -25.30
C LYS A 6 -29.49 6.95 -24.86
N GLY A 7 -30.68 7.50 -24.58
CA GLY A 7 -31.79 6.70 -24.10
C GLY A 7 -31.45 5.91 -22.83
N ARG A 8 -31.60 4.59 -22.92
CA ARG A 8 -31.36 3.64 -21.82
C ARG A 8 -29.91 3.16 -21.68
N ILE A 9 -29.01 3.66 -22.51
CA ILE A 9 -27.61 3.23 -22.53
C ILE A 9 -26.69 4.40 -22.12
N ASN A 10 -25.78 4.14 -21.20
CA ASN A 10 -24.68 5.02 -20.85
C ASN A 10 -23.37 4.27 -21.01
N THR A 11 -22.47 4.77 -21.83
CA THR A 11 -21.13 4.21 -22.04
C THR A 11 -20.08 5.17 -21.52
N PHE A 12 -18.99 4.62 -21.04
CA PHE A 12 -17.84 5.41 -20.62
C PHE A 12 -16.53 4.72 -21.00
N ALA A 13 -15.51 5.51 -21.21
CA ALA A 13 -14.14 5.04 -21.39
C ALA A 13 -13.16 6.00 -20.74
N ASN A 14 -12.16 5.45 -20.07
CA ASN A 14 -11.03 6.16 -19.55
C ASN A 14 -9.75 5.45 -19.99
N TYR A 15 -8.87 6.18 -20.66
CA TYR A 15 -7.55 5.69 -21.04
C TYR A 15 -6.48 6.59 -20.46
N GLY A 16 -5.48 5.98 -19.85
CA GLY A 16 -4.33 6.66 -19.28
C GLY A 16 -3.03 6.01 -19.72
N VAL A 17 -2.04 6.84 -19.98
CA VAL A 17 -0.64 6.44 -20.23
C VAL A 17 0.23 7.10 -19.19
N ASN A 18 1.12 6.33 -18.58
CA ASN A 18 2.14 6.82 -17.67
C ASN A 18 3.52 6.38 -18.19
N LEU A 19 4.39 7.34 -18.45
CA LEU A 19 5.78 7.11 -18.81
C LEU A 19 6.65 7.84 -17.79
N SER A 20 7.56 7.14 -17.13
CA SER A 20 8.44 7.75 -16.13
C SER A 20 9.84 7.15 -16.14
N LYS A 21 10.79 7.96 -15.70
CA LYS A 21 12.13 7.53 -15.29
C LYS A 21 12.28 7.93 -13.84
N ASN A 22 12.74 7.02 -13.01
CA ASN A 22 12.94 7.28 -11.59
C ASN A 22 14.31 6.78 -11.17
N PHE A 23 14.89 7.41 -10.16
CA PHE A 23 16.06 6.91 -9.47
C PHE A 23 15.82 6.81 -7.97
N THR A 24 16.61 5.98 -7.31
CA THR A 24 16.71 5.86 -5.86
C THR A 24 18.15 5.57 -5.53
N ASP A 25 18.75 6.41 -4.69
CA ASP A 25 20.10 6.20 -4.18
C ASP A 25 19.99 5.84 -2.70
N ILE A 26 20.75 4.82 -2.30
CA ILE A 26 20.80 4.32 -0.93
C ILE A 26 22.28 4.30 -0.51
N TYR A 27 22.56 4.95 0.59
CA TYR A 27 23.78 4.77 1.33
C TYR A 27 23.46 4.00 2.60
N ALA A 28 24.25 2.98 2.93
CA ALA A 28 24.14 2.19 4.15
C ALA A 28 25.54 1.95 4.75
N TYR A 29 25.63 2.16 6.06
CA TYR A 29 26.82 1.87 6.85
C TYR A 29 26.45 0.91 7.96
N ARG A 30 26.94 -0.32 7.88
CA ARG A 30 26.61 -1.42 8.80
C ARG A 30 27.80 -1.78 9.66
N GLN A 31 27.57 -1.88 10.95
CA GLN A 31 28.52 -2.36 11.94
C GLN A 31 28.05 -3.71 12.47
N TYR A 32 28.88 -4.72 12.35
CA TYR A 32 28.61 -6.06 12.86
C TYR A 32 29.15 -6.22 14.28
N PHE A 33 28.43 -6.99 15.12
CA PHE A 33 28.76 -7.27 16.50
C PHE A 33 28.97 -8.78 16.70
N GLY A 34 29.85 -9.18 17.62
CA GLY A 34 30.04 -10.55 18.08
C GLY A 34 31.47 -11.06 18.01
N THR A 35 31.72 -12.17 18.72
CA THR A 35 33.04 -12.79 18.86
C THR A 35 33.53 -13.52 17.58
N ASN A 36 32.63 -13.82 16.65
CA ASN A 36 32.93 -14.49 15.37
C ASN A 36 32.96 -13.50 14.21
N VAL A 37 33.00 -12.19 14.47
CA VAL A 37 33.11 -11.17 13.43
C VAL A 37 34.49 -11.26 12.81
N SER A 38 34.55 -11.33 11.50
CA SER A 38 35.81 -11.28 10.73
C SER A 38 36.59 -10.00 11.06
N VAL A 39 37.83 -9.97 10.65
CA VAL A 39 38.75 -8.82 10.85
C VAL A 39 38.19 -7.48 10.36
N SER A 40 37.11 -7.52 9.52
CA SER A 40 36.45 -6.38 8.90
C SER A 40 35.00 -6.24 9.37
N PRO A 41 34.75 -5.57 10.54
CA PRO A 41 33.40 -5.49 11.12
C PRO A 41 32.49 -4.42 10.48
N PHE A 42 32.97 -3.62 9.54
CA PHE A 42 32.20 -2.55 8.92
C PHE A 42 31.96 -2.81 7.45
N LEU A 43 30.72 -2.61 7.02
CA LEU A 43 30.31 -2.64 5.62
C LEU A 43 29.78 -1.25 5.22
N ASP A 44 30.50 -0.59 4.32
CA ASP A 44 30.15 0.69 3.71
C ASP A 44 29.59 0.41 2.32
N GLN A 45 28.34 0.78 2.07
CA GLN A 45 27.65 0.44 0.85
C GLN A 45 26.91 1.63 0.22
N SER A 46 27.22 1.90 -1.04
CA SER A 46 26.47 2.84 -1.87
C SER A 46 25.75 2.07 -2.97
N SER A 47 24.49 2.37 -3.19
CA SER A 47 23.65 1.72 -4.20
C SER A 47 22.83 2.74 -4.97
N SER A 48 22.79 2.62 -6.30
CA SER A 48 21.95 3.44 -7.17
C SER A 48 21.03 2.55 -8.00
N PHE A 49 19.75 2.86 -7.99
CA PHE A 49 18.70 2.16 -8.71
C PHE A 49 18.04 3.12 -9.69
N GLN A 50 18.01 2.75 -10.95
CA GLN A 50 17.35 3.53 -12.00
C GLN A 50 16.29 2.67 -12.67
N SER A 51 15.12 3.24 -12.96
CA SER A 51 14.05 2.53 -13.65
C SER A 51 13.38 3.39 -14.71
N LYS A 52 13.00 2.74 -15.82
CA LYS A 52 12.11 3.28 -16.85
C LYS A 52 10.81 2.50 -16.79
N ASN A 53 9.71 3.22 -16.59
CA ASN A 53 8.39 2.63 -16.45
C ASN A 53 7.49 3.10 -17.59
N SER A 54 6.67 2.19 -18.10
CA SER A 54 5.55 2.48 -18.98
C SER A 54 4.30 1.74 -18.48
N GLY A 55 3.20 2.45 -18.40
CA GLY A 55 1.91 1.90 -17.97
C GLY A 55 0.79 2.38 -18.87
N HIS A 56 -0.11 1.48 -19.24
CA HIS A 56 -1.33 1.75 -19.99
C HIS A 56 -2.52 1.22 -19.21
N LEU A 57 -3.46 2.08 -18.89
CA LEU A 57 -4.69 1.72 -18.20
C LEU A 57 -5.88 2.05 -19.10
N LEU A 58 -6.71 1.05 -19.39
CA LEU A 58 -8.00 1.24 -20.04
C LEU A 58 -9.09 0.79 -19.07
N LYS A 59 -10.06 1.65 -18.82
CA LYS A 59 -11.30 1.29 -18.12
C LYS A 59 -12.49 1.75 -18.97
N THR A 60 -13.32 0.81 -19.36
CA THR A 60 -14.51 1.08 -20.16
C THR A 60 -15.71 0.34 -19.59
N GLY A 61 -16.90 0.79 -19.89
CA GLY A 61 -18.10 0.11 -19.44
C GLY A 61 -19.37 0.67 -20.01
N LEU A 62 -20.43 -0.05 -19.69
CA LEU A 62 -21.79 0.18 -20.15
C LEU A 62 -22.73 0.06 -18.96
N ASP A 63 -23.66 1.03 -18.80
CA ASP A 63 -24.83 0.90 -17.94
C ASP A 63 -26.06 0.82 -18.83
N TYR A 64 -26.85 -0.21 -18.63
CA TYR A 64 -28.15 -0.40 -19.29
C TYR A 64 -29.27 -0.19 -18.28
N TYR A 65 -30.04 0.87 -18.48
CA TYR A 65 -31.23 1.19 -17.68
C TYR A 65 -32.43 0.39 -18.23
N VAL A 66 -32.57 -0.85 -17.73
CA VAL A 66 -33.68 -1.75 -18.12
C VAL A 66 -35.02 -1.06 -17.85
N SER A 67 -35.11 -0.41 -16.68
CA SER A 67 -36.24 0.43 -16.26
C SER A 67 -35.71 1.55 -15.36
N ASP A 68 -36.58 2.43 -14.85
CA ASP A 68 -36.24 3.45 -13.84
C ASP A 68 -35.82 2.82 -12.50
N LYS A 69 -36.13 1.54 -12.30
CA LYS A 69 -35.83 0.79 -11.07
C LYS A 69 -34.70 -0.22 -11.24
N THR A 70 -34.31 -0.56 -12.47
CA THR A 70 -33.35 -1.63 -12.76
C THR A 70 -32.22 -1.12 -13.63
N THR A 71 -30.98 -1.23 -13.13
CA THR A 71 -29.78 -0.92 -13.90
C THR A 71 -28.84 -2.12 -13.88
N ILE A 72 -28.35 -2.52 -15.04
CA ILE A 72 -27.29 -3.52 -15.21
C ILE A 72 -26.06 -2.80 -15.73
N GLY A 73 -24.94 -3.00 -15.08
CA GLY A 73 -23.64 -2.42 -15.45
C GLY A 73 -22.64 -3.50 -15.81
N LEU A 74 -21.81 -3.20 -16.81
CA LEU A 74 -20.61 -3.97 -17.17
C LEU A 74 -19.43 -3.02 -17.16
N THR A 75 -18.36 -3.40 -16.49
CA THR A 75 -17.09 -2.66 -16.50
C THR A 75 -15.95 -3.60 -16.86
N LEU A 76 -15.14 -3.19 -17.82
CA LEU A 76 -13.90 -3.85 -18.22
C LEU A 76 -12.72 -2.97 -17.86
N THR A 77 -11.72 -3.55 -17.24
CA THR A 77 -10.45 -2.86 -16.91
C THR A 77 -9.29 -3.67 -17.45
N GLY A 78 -8.37 -3.02 -18.14
CA GLY A 78 -7.11 -3.60 -18.60
C GLY A 78 -5.94 -2.72 -18.16
N ASN A 79 -4.91 -3.33 -17.60
CA ASN A 79 -3.67 -2.64 -17.22
C ASN A 79 -2.47 -3.40 -17.78
N LEU A 80 -1.60 -2.68 -18.49
CA LEU A 80 -0.33 -3.18 -19.00
C LEU A 80 0.78 -2.31 -18.42
N GLY A 81 1.66 -2.93 -17.63
CA GLY A 81 2.81 -2.27 -17.03
C GLY A 81 4.12 -2.92 -17.48
N LYS A 82 5.14 -2.10 -17.70
CA LYS A 82 6.52 -2.55 -17.94
C LYS A 82 7.47 -1.65 -17.16
N ARG A 83 8.42 -2.27 -16.46
CA ARG A 83 9.52 -1.58 -15.77
C ARG A 83 10.84 -2.24 -16.10
N ASN A 84 11.76 -1.48 -16.69
CA ASN A 84 13.13 -1.86 -16.90
C ASN A 84 14.00 -1.15 -15.86
N GLY A 85 14.64 -1.92 -14.98
CA GLY A 85 15.50 -1.44 -13.92
C GLY A 85 16.97 -1.75 -14.19
N ARG A 86 17.85 -0.90 -13.68
CA ARG A 86 19.28 -1.14 -13.52
C ARG A 86 19.68 -0.71 -12.14
N SER A 87 20.54 -1.47 -11.50
CA SER A 87 21.15 -1.06 -10.24
C SER A 87 22.64 -1.35 -10.22
N GLU A 88 23.35 -0.50 -9.51
CA GLU A 88 24.74 -0.65 -9.17
C GLU A 88 24.90 -0.45 -7.67
N ALA A 89 25.58 -1.36 -7.01
CA ALA A 89 25.92 -1.27 -5.59
C ALA A 89 27.40 -1.59 -5.41
N ILE A 90 28.10 -0.73 -4.67
CA ILE A 90 29.48 -0.97 -4.25
C ILE A 90 29.47 -1.16 -2.74
N ALA A 91 29.90 -2.34 -2.30
CA ALA A 91 30.01 -2.73 -0.91
C ALA A 91 31.49 -2.89 -0.53
N THR A 92 31.94 -2.08 0.41
CA THR A 92 33.34 -2.02 0.85
C THR A 92 33.42 -2.50 2.31
N TRP A 93 34.17 -3.56 2.53
CA TRP A 93 34.51 -4.06 3.86
C TRP A 93 35.70 -3.29 4.43
N LYS A 94 35.58 -2.85 5.68
CA LYS A 94 36.60 -2.06 6.39
C LYS A 94 36.93 -2.68 7.75
N GLY A 95 38.18 -2.74 8.05
CA GLY A 95 38.68 -3.12 9.39
C GLY A 95 38.48 -2.02 10.45
N ASN A 96 38.79 -2.34 11.70
CA ASN A 96 38.73 -1.39 12.85
C ASN A 96 39.56 -0.13 12.64
N SER A 97 40.66 -0.22 11.89
CA SER A 97 41.56 0.92 11.55
C SER A 97 41.04 1.75 10.37
N GLY A 98 39.90 1.38 9.78
CA GLY A 98 39.33 2.01 8.56
C GLY A 98 39.98 1.56 7.25
N ASN A 99 40.98 0.66 7.31
CA ASN A 99 41.60 0.09 6.11
C ASN A 99 40.57 -0.75 5.30
N ILE A 100 40.60 -0.60 3.99
CA ILE A 100 39.78 -1.41 3.07
C ILE A 100 40.39 -2.81 3.01
N ASP A 101 39.55 -3.80 3.33
CA ASP A 101 39.88 -5.21 3.21
C ASP A 101 39.47 -5.75 1.83
N SER A 102 38.24 -5.49 1.42
CA SER A 102 37.74 -5.89 0.12
C SER A 102 36.61 -4.99 -0.35
N ALA A 103 36.39 -4.94 -1.65
CA ALA A 103 35.27 -4.24 -2.25
C ALA A 103 34.58 -5.09 -3.32
N ILE A 104 33.26 -5.13 -3.31
CA ILE A 104 32.44 -5.88 -4.26
C ILE A 104 31.46 -4.96 -4.96
N GLY A 105 31.51 -4.94 -6.28
CA GLY A 105 30.52 -4.31 -7.12
C GLY A 105 29.39 -5.31 -7.47
N THR A 106 28.16 -4.96 -7.20
CA THR A 106 26.96 -5.69 -7.64
C THR A 106 26.25 -4.89 -8.71
N TYR A 107 26.07 -5.50 -9.88
CA TYR A 107 25.35 -4.91 -11.01
C TYR A 107 24.12 -5.75 -11.29
N SER A 108 22.97 -5.12 -11.43
CA SER A 108 21.77 -5.86 -11.79
C SER A 108 20.93 -5.18 -12.86
N THR A 109 20.22 -6.02 -13.61
CA THR A 109 19.16 -5.60 -14.52
C THR A 109 17.88 -6.33 -14.17
N THR A 110 16.75 -5.62 -14.24
CA THR A 110 15.42 -6.16 -13.94
C THR A 110 14.47 -5.81 -15.08
N ASN A 111 13.71 -6.80 -15.55
CA ASN A 111 12.64 -6.63 -16.52
C ASN A 111 11.34 -7.13 -15.91
N PHE A 112 10.54 -6.20 -15.43
CA PHE A 112 9.23 -6.48 -14.83
C PHE A 112 8.12 -6.16 -15.83
N LYS A 113 7.17 -7.10 -15.98
CA LYS A 113 5.97 -6.94 -16.80
C LYS A 113 4.74 -7.31 -15.98
N LEU A 114 3.70 -6.50 -16.09
CA LEU A 114 2.39 -6.71 -15.50
C LEU A 114 1.34 -6.68 -16.59
N LYS A 115 0.48 -7.71 -16.62
CA LYS A 115 -0.76 -7.72 -17.39
C LYS A 115 -1.90 -7.98 -16.43
N ASN A 116 -2.89 -7.11 -16.41
CA ASN A 116 -4.09 -7.29 -15.61
C ASN A 116 -5.32 -7.11 -16.48
N GLY A 117 -6.28 -8.03 -16.33
CA GLY A 117 -7.61 -7.94 -16.89
C GLY A 117 -8.66 -8.10 -15.80
N ALA A 118 -9.68 -7.25 -15.79
CA ALA A 118 -10.78 -7.32 -14.83
C ALA A 118 -12.14 -7.09 -15.51
N VAL A 119 -13.11 -7.87 -15.09
CA VAL A 119 -14.52 -7.76 -15.48
C VAL A 119 -15.36 -7.62 -14.22
N ASN A 120 -16.22 -6.59 -14.18
CA ASN A 120 -17.25 -6.43 -13.16
C ASN A 120 -18.61 -6.37 -13.83
N VAL A 121 -19.53 -7.20 -13.35
CA VAL A 121 -20.96 -7.14 -13.70
C VAL A 121 -21.70 -6.75 -12.45
N ASN A 122 -22.55 -5.71 -12.54
CA ASN A 122 -23.33 -5.26 -11.41
C ASN A 122 -24.82 -5.09 -11.79
N LEU A 123 -25.66 -5.39 -10.81
CA LEU A 123 -27.10 -5.18 -10.86
C LEU A 123 -27.49 -4.26 -9.72
N ARG A 124 -28.26 -3.22 -10.02
CA ARG A 124 -28.96 -2.42 -9.03
C ARG A 124 -30.44 -2.48 -9.30
N GLN A 125 -31.21 -2.90 -8.29
CA GLN A 125 -32.64 -3.06 -8.35
C GLN A 125 -33.30 -2.28 -7.21
N ILE A 126 -34.13 -1.30 -7.56
CA ILE A 126 -35.04 -0.63 -6.62
C ILE A 126 -36.32 -1.48 -6.55
N LEU A 127 -36.45 -2.24 -5.44
CA LEU A 127 -37.59 -3.12 -5.22
C LEU A 127 -38.83 -2.31 -4.84
N SER A 128 -38.65 -1.28 -3.99
CA SER A 128 -39.70 -0.33 -3.59
C SER A 128 -39.12 1.04 -3.29
N LYS A 129 -39.95 2.01 -2.87
CA LYS A 129 -39.45 3.33 -2.39
C LYS A 129 -38.50 3.24 -1.19
N THR A 130 -38.53 2.13 -0.47
CA THR A 130 -37.78 1.91 0.76
C THR A 130 -36.77 0.76 0.66
N GLN A 131 -36.73 0.04 -0.45
CA GLN A 131 -35.93 -1.20 -0.57
C GLN A 131 -35.09 -1.16 -1.83
N ASP A 132 -33.78 -1.43 -1.66
CA ASP A 132 -32.80 -1.52 -2.74
C ASP A 132 -32.04 -2.86 -2.63
N LEU A 133 -31.74 -3.48 -3.76
CA LEU A 133 -30.83 -4.61 -3.89
C LEU A 133 -29.70 -4.25 -4.84
N ALA A 134 -28.45 -4.52 -4.43
CA ALA A 134 -27.28 -4.40 -5.28
C ALA A 134 -26.53 -5.73 -5.31
N ILE A 135 -26.08 -6.16 -6.49
CA ILE A 135 -25.27 -7.36 -6.69
C ILE A 135 -24.05 -6.97 -7.51
N ASP A 136 -22.88 -7.41 -7.09
CA ASP A 136 -21.60 -7.23 -7.78
C ASP A 136 -20.93 -8.58 -8.00
N LEU A 137 -20.49 -8.86 -9.22
CA LEU A 137 -19.71 -10.02 -9.61
C LEU A 137 -18.41 -9.53 -10.23
N ASP A 138 -17.29 -9.97 -9.69
CA ASP A 138 -15.97 -9.58 -10.16
C ASP A 138 -15.13 -10.80 -10.53
N ALA A 139 -14.41 -10.69 -11.66
CA ALA A 139 -13.40 -11.65 -12.08
C ALA A 139 -12.16 -10.89 -12.54
N LEU A 140 -11.02 -11.21 -11.94
CA LEU A 140 -9.74 -10.54 -12.21
C LEU A 140 -8.63 -11.56 -12.42
N LYS A 141 -7.71 -11.24 -13.31
CA LYS A 141 -6.48 -11.99 -13.52
C LYS A 141 -5.30 -11.04 -13.63
N TYR A 142 -4.22 -11.38 -12.94
CA TYR A 142 -2.92 -10.74 -13.04
C TYR A 142 -1.90 -11.76 -13.52
N ASP A 143 -1.15 -11.41 -14.56
CA ASP A 143 0.04 -12.15 -15.00
C ASP A 143 1.24 -11.21 -14.83
N ILE A 144 2.19 -11.63 -14.01
CA ILE A 144 3.38 -10.85 -13.64
C ILE A 144 4.60 -11.68 -14.05
N THR A 145 5.59 -11.05 -14.66
CA THR A 145 6.92 -11.64 -14.85
C THR A 145 7.98 -10.68 -14.33
N ASN A 146 8.98 -11.21 -13.65
CA ASN A 146 10.10 -10.45 -13.13
C ASN A 146 11.40 -11.20 -13.43
N ASP A 147 12.06 -10.82 -14.51
CA ASP A 147 13.34 -11.39 -14.92
C ASP A 147 14.47 -10.53 -14.35
N GLN A 148 15.44 -11.14 -13.70
CA GLN A 148 16.53 -10.45 -13.02
C GLN A 148 17.87 -11.11 -13.39
N VAL A 149 18.90 -10.28 -13.57
CA VAL A 149 20.28 -10.71 -13.71
C VAL A 149 21.11 -9.93 -12.71
N PHE A 150 21.86 -10.64 -11.88
CA PHE A 150 22.81 -10.08 -10.91
C PHE A 150 24.23 -10.55 -11.25
N THR A 151 25.17 -9.62 -11.19
CA THR A 151 26.60 -9.91 -11.35
C THR A 151 27.35 -9.29 -10.19
N ASN A 152 28.07 -10.10 -9.43
CA ASN A 152 28.96 -9.68 -8.35
C ASN A 152 30.40 -9.79 -8.84
N LYS A 153 31.14 -8.69 -8.72
CA LYS A 153 32.54 -8.60 -9.11
C LYS A 153 33.39 -8.18 -7.91
N LEU A 154 34.38 -8.99 -7.56
CA LEU A 154 35.39 -8.53 -6.60
C LEU A 154 36.28 -7.47 -7.27
N LEU A 155 36.32 -6.26 -6.68
CA LEU A 155 37.03 -5.11 -7.22
C LEU A 155 38.51 -5.11 -6.80
N ALA A 156 39.22 -6.20 -7.21
CA ALA A 156 40.65 -6.37 -6.99
C ALA A 156 41.28 -6.99 -8.25
N ALA A 157 42.58 -6.85 -8.40
CA ALA A 157 43.33 -7.50 -9.50
C ALA A 157 43.12 -9.02 -9.44
N GLY A 158 42.71 -9.63 -10.56
CA GLY A 158 42.37 -11.06 -10.62
C GLY A 158 41.07 -11.45 -9.90
N GLY A 159 40.21 -10.51 -9.57
CA GLY A 159 38.97 -10.74 -8.85
C GLY A 159 37.96 -11.62 -9.62
N TYR A 160 37.16 -12.37 -8.89
CA TYR A 160 36.13 -13.24 -9.47
C TYR A 160 34.92 -12.44 -9.99
N VAL A 161 34.23 -13.05 -10.96
CA VAL A 161 32.90 -12.62 -11.39
C VAL A 161 31.93 -13.78 -11.19
N LYS A 162 30.90 -13.57 -10.36
CA LYS A 162 29.82 -14.54 -10.11
C LYS A 162 28.48 -13.85 -10.24
N GLY A 163 27.48 -14.58 -10.63
CA GLY A 163 26.17 -13.99 -10.84
C GLY A 163 25.03 -14.96 -10.57
N SER A 164 23.82 -14.43 -10.72
CA SER A 164 22.58 -15.17 -10.65
C SER A 164 21.62 -14.63 -11.70
N VAL A 165 20.91 -15.53 -12.35
CA VAL A 165 19.79 -15.23 -13.24
C VAL A 165 18.53 -15.76 -12.59
N ALA A 166 17.48 -14.96 -12.55
CA ALA A 166 16.19 -15.34 -11.97
C ALA A 166 15.05 -15.06 -12.96
N GLN A 167 14.16 -16.02 -13.10
CA GLN A 167 12.87 -15.87 -13.78
C GLN A 167 11.77 -16.13 -12.76
N ILE A 168 10.92 -15.10 -12.54
CA ILE A 168 9.93 -15.13 -11.47
C ILE A 168 8.53 -14.79 -12.05
N PRO A 169 7.90 -15.75 -12.77
CA PRO A 169 6.50 -15.61 -13.17
C PRO A 169 5.55 -15.81 -11.98
N SER A 170 4.47 -15.06 -11.97
CA SER A 170 3.42 -15.14 -10.97
C SER A 170 2.05 -14.89 -11.62
N THR A 171 1.09 -15.74 -11.32
CA THR A 171 -0.31 -15.55 -11.72
C THR A 171 -1.17 -15.40 -10.47
N LEU A 172 -2.06 -14.40 -10.46
CA LEU A 172 -3.06 -14.21 -9.43
C LEU A 172 -4.44 -14.13 -10.08
N LYS A 173 -5.39 -14.91 -9.58
CA LYS A 173 -6.80 -14.89 -9.99
C LYS A 173 -7.67 -14.55 -8.79
N ILE A 174 -8.68 -13.70 -9.00
CA ILE A 174 -9.65 -13.28 -7.98
C ILE A 174 -11.04 -13.41 -8.59
N LEU A 175 -11.92 -14.12 -7.89
CA LEU A 175 -13.35 -14.16 -8.15
C LEU A 175 -14.06 -13.63 -6.91
N SER A 176 -15.05 -12.74 -7.07
CA SER A 176 -15.82 -12.22 -5.94
C SER A 176 -17.29 -12.07 -6.33
N ALA A 177 -18.18 -12.43 -5.43
CA ALA A 177 -19.60 -12.20 -5.50
C ALA A 177 -20.05 -11.48 -4.23
N LYS A 178 -20.82 -10.40 -4.39
CA LYS A 178 -21.35 -9.58 -3.30
C LYS A 178 -22.78 -9.22 -3.56
N ALA A 179 -23.64 -9.33 -2.52
CA ALA A 179 -25.03 -8.88 -2.57
C ALA A 179 -25.35 -8.05 -1.34
N ASP A 180 -25.89 -6.85 -1.54
CA ASP A 180 -26.31 -5.90 -0.52
C ASP A 180 -27.81 -5.64 -0.64
N TYR A 181 -28.53 -5.82 0.44
CA TYR A 181 -29.94 -5.46 0.56
C TYR A 181 -30.10 -4.35 1.58
N THR A 182 -30.78 -3.28 1.19
CA THR A 182 -31.08 -2.12 2.02
C THR A 182 -32.58 -1.96 2.17
N ILE A 183 -33.04 -1.80 3.41
CA ILE A 183 -34.43 -1.45 3.72
C ILE A 183 -34.48 -0.22 4.66
N ARG A 184 -35.40 0.70 4.38
CA ARG A 184 -35.66 1.91 5.18
C ARG A 184 -37.01 1.80 5.83
N PHE A 185 -37.05 1.97 7.16
CA PHE A 185 -38.27 1.98 7.95
C PHE A 185 -38.60 3.41 8.37
N GLY A 186 -39.66 3.99 7.80
CA GLY A 186 -39.98 5.38 8.00
C GLY A 186 -38.89 6.32 7.44
N LYS A 187 -38.68 7.46 8.11
CA LYS A 187 -37.68 8.47 7.69
C LYS A 187 -36.32 8.31 8.37
N ASN A 188 -36.26 7.55 9.47
CA ASN A 188 -35.16 7.64 10.43
C ASN A 188 -34.38 6.33 10.60
N HIS A 189 -34.87 5.21 10.10
CA HIS A 189 -34.25 3.91 10.32
C HIS A 189 -33.86 3.26 9.00
N LYS A 190 -32.66 2.64 8.97
CA LYS A 190 -32.14 1.95 7.81
C LYS A 190 -31.45 0.67 8.28
N LEU A 191 -31.80 -0.44 7.65
CA LEU A 191 -31.10 -1.71 7.81
C LEU A 191 -30.43 -2.06 6.47
N GLU A 192 -29.15 -2.40 6.54
CA GLU A 192 -28.37 -2.93 5.43
C GLU A 192 -27.87 -4.32 5.83
N SER A 193 -28.11 -5.32 5.01
CA SER A 193 -27.61 -6.68 5.20
C SER A 193 -27.01 -7.17 3.90
N GLY A 194 -25.95 -7.95 3.98
CA GLY A 194 -25.27 -8.42 2.79
C GLY A 194 -24.45 -9.68 3.02
N PHE A 195 -24.09 -10.26 1.90
CA PHE A 195 -23.24 -11.43 1.79
C PHE A 195 -22.10 -11.13 0.81
N LYS A 196 -20.90 -11.63 1.11
CA LYS A 196 -19.74 -11.60 0.22
C LYS A 196 -19.04 -12.95 0.23
N SER A 197 -18.70 -13.44 -0.95
CA SER A 197 -17.82 -14.60 -1.14
C SER A 197 -16.72 -14.24 -2.11
N SER A 198 -15.47 -14.55 -1.76
CA SER A 198 -14.31 -14.30 -2.61
C SER A 198 -13.41 -15.54 -2.64
N SER A 199 -12.93 -15.91 -3.82
CA SER A 199 -11.96 -16.98 -4.04
C SER A 199 -10.74 -16.41 -4.74
N ILE A 200 -9.57 -16.65 -4.15
CA ILE A 200 -8.29 -16.16 -4.63
C ILE A 200 -7.37 -17.36 -4.88
N SER A 201 -6.65 -17.36 -5.98
CA SER A 201 -5.59 -18.33 -6.23
C SER A 201 -4.34 -17.67 -6.78
N THR A 202 -3.17 -18.07 -6.27
CA THR A 202 -1.87 -17.64 -6.79
C THR A 202 -1.04 -18.83 -7.18
N ASP A 203 -0.30 -18.69 -8.28
CA ASP A 203 0.70 -19.63 -8.77
C ASP A 203 1.99 -18.83 -9.00
N ASN A 204 3.01 -19.12 -8.19
CA ASN A 204 4.24 -18.35 -8.14
C ASN A 204 5.43 -19.30 -8.34
N ILE A 205 6.27 -18.99 -9.31
CA ILE A 205 7.50 -19.73 -9.58
C ILE A 205 8.68 -18.79 -9.42
N ALA A 206 9.76 -19.25 -8.82
CA ALA A 206 11.06 -18.60 -8.82
C ALA A 206 12.09 -19.63 -9.32
N ALA A 207 12.58 -19.43 -10.52
CA ALA A 207 13.64 -20.25 -11.11
C ALA A 207 14.95 -19.45 -11.07
N TYR A 208 15.91 -19.92 -10.28
CA TYR A 208 17.23 -19.32 -10.12
C TYR A 208 18.31 -20.18 -10.76
N GLN A 209 19.25 -19.53 -11.43
CA GLN A 209 20.45 -20.12 -11.96
C GLN A 209 21.67 -19.36 -11.45
N LEU A 210 22.73 -20.07 -11.10
CA LEU A 210 24.04 -19.52 -10.75
C LEU A 210 24.87 -19.35 -12.03
N PHE A 211 25.56 -18.24 -12.10
CA PHE A 211 26.51 -17.93 -13.15
C PHE A 211 27.92 -17.86 -12.55
N ASN A 212 28.84 -18.66 -13.07
CA ASN A 212 30.24 -18.65 -12.70
C ASN A 212 31.08 -18.65 -13.98
N GLY A 213 31.49 -17.47 -14.42
CA GLY A 213 32.11 -17.29 -15.72
C GLY A 213 31.12 -17.54 -16.89
N SER A 214 31.33 -18.57 -17.70
CA SER A 214 30.45 -18.90 -18.82
C SER A 214 29.42 -20.00 -18.52
N ASN A 215 29.51 -20.64 -17.34
CA ASN A 215 28.66 -21.76 -17.00
C ASN A 215 27.44 -21.33 -16.18
N LEU A 216 26.25 -21.76 -16.62
CA LEU A 216 24.99 -21.63 -15.88
C LEU A 216 24.66 -22.99 -15.25
N SER A 217 24.29 -22.97 -13.96
CA SER A 217 23.80 -24.14 -13.23
C SER A 217 22.57 -23.76 -12.41
N GLU A 218 21.64 -24.70 -12.22
CA GLU A 218 20.46 -24.44 -11.41
C GLU A 218 20.81 -24.16 -9.94
N ASP A 219 20.20 -23.13 -9.36
CA ASP A 219 20.24 -22.85 -7.91
C ASP A 219 18.97 -23.39 -7.24
N LEU A 220 18.96 -24.69 -6.96
CA LEU A 220 17.84 -25.36 -6.32
C LEU A 220 17.57 -24.86 -4.89
N ASN A 221 18.56 -24.24 -4.24
CA ASN A 221 18.38 -23.66 -2.91
C ASN A 221 17.50 -22.41 -2.92
N LYS A 222 17.54 -21.63 -4.01
CA LYS A 222 16.72 -20.42 -4.18
C LYS A 222 15.50 -20.67 -5.05
N SER A 223 15.53 -21.69 -5.91
CA SER A 223 14.40 -22.06 -6.77
C SER A 223 13.24 -22.61 -5.95
N ASN A 224 12.02 -22.19 -6.28
CA ASN A 224 10.83 -22.50 -5.50
C ASN A 224 9.57 -22.40 -6.38
N HIS A 225 8.55 -23.21 -6.06
CA HIS A 225 7.22 -23.11 -6.65
C HIS A 225 6.18 -23.09 -5.52
N PHE A 226 5.40 -22.03 -5.42
CA PHE A 226 4.45 -21.82 -4.34
C PHE A 226 3.05 -21.54 -4.86
N LEU A 227 2.12 -22.42 -4.44
CA LEU A 227 0.69 -22.32 -4.73
C LEU A 227 -0.04 -21.87 -3.46
N TYR A 228 -0.93 -20.89 -3.61
CA TYR A 228 -1.78 -20.42 -2.52
C TYR A 228 -3.21 -20.26 -3.00
N LYS A 229 -4.16 -20.78 -2.24
CA LYS A 229 -5.60 -20.62 -2.46
C LYS A 229 -6.25 -20.12 -1.18
N GLU A 230 -7.16 -19.13 -1.30
CA GLU A 230 -7.90 -18.57 -0.15
C GLU A 230 -9.35 -18.33 -0.54
N ASP A 231 -10.27 -18.81 0.28
CA ASP A 231 -11.70 -18.60 0.15
C ASP A 231 -12.21 -17.82 1.37
N ILE A 232 -12.87 -16.68 1.16
CA ILE A 232 -13.40 -15.80 2.21
C ILE A 232 -14.90 -15.67 2.03
N ASN A 233 -15.66 -16.07 3.04
CA ASN A 233 -17.12 -15.93 3.08
C ASN A 233 -17.51 -15.02 4.22
N ALA A 234 -18.38 -14.05 3.97
CA ALA A 234 -18.82 -13.10 4.97
C ALA A 234 -20.32 -12.83 4.90
N LEU A 235 -20.94 -12.75 6.06
CA LEU A 235 -22.31 -12.28 6.25
C LEU A 235 -22.28 -11.07 7.18
N TYR A 236 -23.02 -10.01 6.85
CA TYR A 236 -23.01 -8.79 7.64
C TYR A 236 -24.37 -8.11 7.64
N SER A 237 -24.60 -7.36 8.73
CA SER A 237 -25.78 -6.52 8.88
C SER A 237 -25.42 -5.26 9.66
N SER A 238 -26.05 -4.15 9.32
CA SER A 238 -25.85 -2.86 9.97
C SER A 238 -27.18 -2.12 10.06
N PHE A 239 -27.46 -1.57 11.24
CA PHE A 239 -28.67 -0.80 11.54
C PHE A 239 -28.31 0.63 11.89
N GLU A 240 -28.90 1.59 11.18
CA GLU A 240 -28.76 3.03 11.41
C GLU A 240 -30.09 3.60 11.89
N SER A 241 -30.05 4.46 12.91
CA SER A 241 -31.22 5.12 13.48
C SER A 241 -30.92 6.57 13.85
N LYS A 242 -31.83 7.48 13.47
CA LYS A 242 -31.81 8.91 13.84
C LYS A 242 -32.91 9.21 14.83
N PHE A 243 -32.57 9.78 15.97
CA PHE A 243 -33.52 10.13 17.02
C PHE A 243 -33.12 11.47 17.69
N GLY A 244 -33.93 12.47 17.45
CA GLY A 244 -33.65 13.84 17.92
C GLY A 244 -32.29 14.34 17.38
N LYS A 245 -31.39 14.67 18.30
CA LYS A 245 -30.04 15.16 17.99
C LYS A 245 -29.01 14.04 17.81
N PHE A 246 -29.44 12.79 17.92
CA PHE A 246 -28.55 11.62 17.81
C PHE A 246 -28.70 10.93 16.47
N ASN A 247 -27.56 10.45 15.92
CA ASN A 247 -27.51 9.47 14.85
C ASN A 247 -26.65 8.31 15.33
N ALA A 248 -27.20 7.10 15.36
CA ALA A 248 -26.50 5.90 15.81
C ALA A 248 -26.51 4.82 14.74
N GLN A 249 -25.42 4.09 14.60
CA GLN A 249 -25.27 2.94 13.74
C GLN A 249 -24.59 1.82 14.51
N THR A 250 -25.11 0.61 14.40
CA THR A 250 -24.47 -0.61 14.90
C THR A 250 -24.37 -1.62 13.78
N GLY A 251 -23.30 -2.38 13.72
CA GLY A 251 -23.08 -3.38 12.70
C GLY A 251 -22.35 -4.60 13.24
N ILE A 252 -22.57 -5.72 12.62
CA ILE A 252 -21.87 -6.97 12.87
C ILE A 252 -21.53 -7.63 11.54
N ARG A 253 -20.32 -8.16 11.44
CA ARG A 253 -19.87 -8.96 10.30
C ARG A 253 -19.24 -10.25 10.82
N TYR A 254 -19.69 -11.37 10.33
CA TYR A 254 -19.08 -12.67 10.50
C TYR A 254 -18.28 -13.01 9.25
N GLU A 255 -17.04 -13.44 9.42
CA GLU A 255 -16.20 -13.94 8.31
C GLU A 255 -15.64 -15.31 8.64
N ASN A 256 -15.71 -16.21 7.67
CA ASN A 256 -14.97 -17.46 7.63
C ASN A 256 -13.94 -17.39 6.51
N THR A 257 -12.70 -17.73 6.82
CA THR A 257 -11.60 -17.80 5.86
C THR A 257 -10.97 -19.17 5.91
N HIS A 258 -10.86 -19.80 4.74
CA HIS A 258 -10.13 -21.03 4.53
C HIS A 258 -9.00 -20.78 3.56
N TYR A 259 -7.77 -21.24 3.84
CA TYR A 259 -6.69 -21.17 2.88
C TYR A 259 -5.78 -22.39 2.91
N ASP A 260 -5.27 -22.73 1.73
CA ASP A 260 -4.29 -23.78 1.47
C ASP A 260 -3.02 -23.14 0.90
N ALA A 261 -1.88 -23.54 1.41
CA ALA A 261 -0.58 -23.11 0.96
C ALA A 261 0.30 -24.32 0.69
N ASN A 262 0.77 -24.47 -0.54
CA ASN A 262 1.55 -25.60 -1.00
C ASN A 262 2.87 -25.12 -1.59
N GLN A 263 3.97 -25.45 -0.94
CA GLN A 263 5.30 -25.30 -1.49
C GLN A 263 5.69 -26.61 -2.16
N LEU A 264 5.76 -26.60 -3.47
CA LEU A 264 6.24 -27.74 -4.24
C LEU A 264 7.75 -27.83 -4.08
N GLY A 265 8.23 -29.02 -3.79
CA GLY A 265 9.64 -29.30 -3.60
C GLY A 265 10.42 -29.33 -4.92
N ASN A 266 11.67 -29.71 -4.79
CA ASN A 266 12.58 -29.99 -5.90
C ASN A 266 13.48 -31.16 -5.50
N SER A 267 14.51 -31.48 -6.28
CA SER A 267 15.39 -32.64 -6.00
C SER A 267 16.11 -32.58 -4.64
N ILE A 268 16.19 -31.39 -3.99
CA ILE A 268 16.87 -31.23 -2.68
C ILE A 268 15.91 -30.87 -1.54
N ARG A 269 14.64 -30.57 -1.83
CA ARG A 269 13.60 -30.19 -0.84
C ARG A 269 12.34 -30.97 -1.10
N ARG A 270 11.72 -31.50 -0.05
CA ARG A 270 10.41 -32.16 -0.11
C ARG A 270 9.28 -31.13 -0.22
N ASP A 271 8.15 -31.56 -0.76
CA ASP A 271 6.90 -30.81 -0.74
C ASP A 271 6.50 -30.50 0.70
N SER A 272 5.93 -29.31 0.91
CA SER A 272 5.37 -28.88 2.18
C SER A 272 4.04 -28.20 1.93
N ALA A 273 3.01 -28.64 2.65
CA ALA A 273 1.67 -28.10 2.53
C ALA A 273 1.08 -27.84 3.92
N PHE A 274 0.31 -26.78 4.02
CA PHE A 274 -0.50 -26.52 5.20
C PHE A 274 -1.83 -25.87 4.84
N SER A 275 -2.84 -26.13 5.66
CA SER A 275 -4.19 -25.58 5.52
C SER A 275 -4.61 -24.92 6.81
N LYS A 276 -5.40 -23.87 6.70
CA LYS A 276 -5.97 -23.17 7.85
C LYS A 276 -7.41 -22.76 7.60
N ASN A 277 -8.24 -22.91 8.63
CA ASN A 277 -9.61 -22.41 8.66
C ASN A 277 -9.82 -21.62 9.93
N TYR A 278 -10.37 -20.41 9.82
CA TYR A 278 -10.68 -19.57 10.95
C TYR A 278 -11.91 -18.71 10.71
N SER A 279 -12.64 -18.43 11.79
CA SER A 279 -13.84 -17.59 11.77
C SER A 279 -13.72 -16.47 12.77
N ASN A 280 -14.25 -15.30 12.42
CA ASN A 280 -14.21 -14.12 13.28
C ASN A 280 -15.46 -13.29 13.18
N LEU A 281 -15.78 -12.60 14.27
CA LEU A 281 -16.82 -11.58 14.37
C LEU A 281 -16.17 -10.19 14.41
N PHE A 282 -16.74 -9.27 13.66
CA PHE A 282 -16.32 -7.87 13.56
C PHE A 282 -17.49 -6.94 13.89
N PRO A 283 -17.71 -6.66 15.17
CA PRO A 283 -18.68 -5.66 15.60
C PRO A 283 -18.19 -4.26 15.29
N SER A 284 -19.12 -3.35 15.00
CA SER A 284 -18.88 -1.92 14.81
C SER A 284 -20.01 -1.12 15.41
N GLY A 285 -19.71 0.07 15.89
CA GLY A 285 -20.65 1.00 16.45
C GLY A 285 -20.24 2.45 16.19
N TYR A 286 -21.21 3.29 15.94
CA TYR A 286 -21.05 4.72 15.75
C TYR A 286 -22.24 5.42 16.41
N ILE A 287 -21.97 6.49 17.16
CA ILE A 287 -22.98 7.40 17.64
C ILE A 287 -22.50 8.83 17.48
N SER A 288 -23.32 9.70 16.93
CA SER A 288 -23.07 11.13 16.90
C SER A 288 -24.16 11.92 17.59
N TYR A 289 -23.77 13.00 18.23
CA TYR A 289 -24.63 13.94 18.95
C TYR A 289 -24.39 15.35 18.44
N ALA A 290 -25.41 15.95 17.79
CA ALA A 290 -25.40 17.33 17.38
C ALA A 290 -25.86 18.18 18.58
N ALA A 291 -24.90 18.65 19.40
CA ALA A 291 -25.20 19.44 20.61
C ALA A 291 -25.92 20.72 20.24
N ASP A 292 -25.41 21.42 19.24
CA ASP A 292 -26.00 22.61 18.63
C ASP A 292 -25.62 22.70 17.13
N THR A 293 -25.88 23.84 16.49
CA THR A 293 -25.57 24.08 15.07
C THR A 293 -24.06 24.18 14.77
N ALA A 294 -23.25 24.36 15.80
CA ALA A 294 -21.80 24.51 15.68
C ALA A 294 -21.01 23.25 16.13
N ASN A 295 -21.55 22.49 17.08
CA ASN A 295 -20.82 21.43 17.77
C ASN A 295 -21.46 20.07 17.53
N THR A 296 -20.68 19.15 16.99
CA THR A 296 -21.04 17.73 16.84
C THR A 296 -19.96 16.87 17.49
N PHE A 297 -20.38 15.94 18.33
CA PHE A 297 -19.53 14.92 18.93
C PHE A 297 -19.88 13.57 18.33
N SER A 298 -18.86 12.74 18.09
CA SER A 298 -19.10 11.36 17.64
C SER A 298 -18.15 10.40 18.32
N LEU A 299 -18.65 9.21 18.62
CA LEU A 299 -17.90 8.08 19.16
C LEU A 299 -18.01 6.93 18.18
N THR A 300 -16.87 6.38 17.77
CA THR A 300 -16.79 5.21 16.90
C THR A 300 -16.02 4.10 17.61
N ALA A 301 -16.52 2.89 17.57
CA ALA A 301 -15.82 1.71 18.07
C ALA A 301 -15.96 0.56 17.07
N GLY A 302 -14.91 -0.25 16.90
CA GLY A 302 -15.00 -1.39 16.01
C GLY A 302 -13.78 -2.29 16.03
N ARG A 303 -14.02 -3.55 15.65
CA ARG A 303 -12.97 -4.55 15.42
C ARG A 303 -12.75 -4.72 13.92
N ARG A 304 -11.46 -4.81 13.51
CA ARG A 304 -11.07 -5.00 12.10
C ARG A 304 -10.03 -6.11 11.97
N ILE A 305 -9.89 -6.61 10.75
CA ILE A 305 -8.84 -7.54 10.32
C ILE A 305 -8.08 -6.91 9.16
N ASP A 306 -6.75 -7.01 9.21
CA ASP A 306 -5.89 -6.74 8.06
C ASP A 306 -5.15 -8.03 7.72
N ARG A 307 -5.20 -8.41 6.45
CA ARG A 307 -4.55 -9.60 5.94
C ARG A 307 -3.27 -9.22 5.20
N PRO A 308 -2.23 -10.07 5.24
CA PRO A 308 -1.01 -9.83 4.48
C PRO A 308 -1.30 -9.69 2.97
N ALA A 309 -0.49 -8.87 2.28
CA ALA A 309 -0.47 -8.89 0.82
C ALA A 309 -0.01 -10.26 0.31
N TYR A 310 -0.58 -10.74 -0.81
CA TYR A 310 -0.27 -12.08 -1.33
C TYR A 310 1.22 -12.28 -1.63
N GLN A 311 1.90 -11.25 -2.10
CA GLN A 311 3.35 -11.29 -2.37
C GLN A 311 4.20 -11.52 -1.10
N LYS A 312 3.71 -11.08 0.07
CA LYS A 312 4.38 -11.23 1.36
C LYS A 312 4.30 -12.66 1.92
N LEU A 313 3.32 -13.43 1.45
CA LEU A 313 3.16 -14.85 1.78
C LEU A 313 4.08 -15.77 0.97
N ASN A 314 4.65 -15.26 -0.11
CA ASN A 314 5.49 -16.05 -1.01
C ASN A 314 6.90 -16.22 -0.43
N PRO A 315 7.37 -17.46 -0.12
CA PRO A 315 8.63 -17.70 0.57
C PRO A 315 9.89 -17.45 -0.28
N PHE A 316 9.75 -16.80 -1.43
CA PHE A 316 10.86 -16.55 -2.34
C PHE A 316 11.90 -15.59 -1.75
N VAL A 317 13.13 -15.78 -2.16
CA VAL A 317 14.25 -14.91 -1.84
C VAL A 317 14.46 -13.96 -3.00
N PHE A 318 14.28 -12.66 -2.76
CA PHE A 318 14.62 -11.61 -3.73
C PHE A 318 15.99 -11.03 -3.37
N ILE A 319 16.91 -11.08 -4.31
CA ILE A 319 18.27 -10.57 -4.12
C ILE A 319 18.24 -9.06 -4.37
N ILE A 320 18.59 -8.25 -3.36
CA ILE A 320 18.78 -6.81 -3.49
C ILE A 320 20.24 -6.53 -3.90
N ASN A 321 21.16 -7.15 -3.19
CA ASN A 321 22.60 -7.17 -3.48
C ASN A 321 23.24 -8.40 -2.83
N LYS A 322 24.57 -8.52 -2.89
CA LYS A 322 25.28 -9.68 -2.34
C LYS A 322 25.02 -9.90 -0.84
N TYR A 323 24.84 -8.84 -0.07
CA TYR A 323 24.73 -8.88 1.40
C TYR A 323 23.33 -8.55 1.93
N THR A 324 22.36 -8.39 1.05
CA THR A 324 21.00 -7.98 1.43
C THR A 324 19.96 -8.69 0.57
N TYR A 325 19.09 -9.46 1.22
CA TYR A 325 18.00 -10.21 0.58
C TYR A 325 16.66 -9.78 1.17
N GLN A 326 15.60 -10.01 0.41
CA GLN A 326 14.22 -9.94 0.91
C GLN A 326 13.60 -11.33 0.79
N ARG A 327 12.86 -11.76 1.82
CA ARG A 327 12.16 -13.05 1.83
C ARG A 327 10.73 -12.85 2.32
N GLY A 328 9.76 -13.46 1.63
CA GLY A 328 8.39 -13.51 2.12
C GLY A 328 8.20 -14.57 3.20
N ASN A 329 7.06 -14.53 3.88
CA ASN A 329 6.75 -15.40 5.01
C ASN A 329 5.40 -16.11 4.78
N PRO A 330 5.38 -17.39 4.41
CA PRO A 330 4.14 -18.14 4.18
C PRO A 330 3.29 -18.33 5.46
N PHE A 331 3.90 -18.16 6.64
CA PHE A 331 3.24 -18.28 7.94
C PHE A 331 2.75 -16.92 8.48
N PHE A 332 2.76 -15.88 7.66
CA PHE A 332 2.34 -14.54 8.04
C PHE A 332 0.83 -14.51 8.32
N LEU A 333 0.46 -14.28 9.57
CA LEU A 333 -0.92 -14.31 10.05
C LEU A 333 -1.61 -12.95 9.87
N PRO A 334 -2.94 -12.90 9.76
CA PRO A 334 -3.68 -11.64 9.85
C PRO A 334 -3.46 -10.93 11.19
N GLN A 335 -3.45 -9.60 11.16
CA GLN A 335 -3.54 -8.78 12.37
C GLN A 335 -4.98 -8.36 12.65
N TYR A 336 -5.29 -8.16 13.94
CA TYR A 336 -6.62 -7.75 14.40
C TYR A 336 -6.52 -6.49 15.24
N SER A 337 -7.34 -5.51 14.93
CA SER A 337 -7.38 -4.26 15.68
C SER A 337 -8.74 -4.01 16.34
N TRP A 338 -8.71 -3.51 17.58
CA TRP A 338 -9.81 -2.80 18.19
C TRP A 338 -9.51 -1.32 18.16
N ASN A 339 -10.45 -0.52 17.66
CA ASN A 339 -10.31 0.91 17.50
C ASN A 339 -11.43 1.61 18.25
N LEU A 340 -11.09 2.67 18.96
CA LEU A 340 -12.02 3.59 19.63
C LEU A 340 -11.63 5.01 19.25
N GLU A 341 -12.59 5.82 18.77
CA GLU A 341 -12.34 7.19 18.34
C GLU A 341 -13.44 8.10 18.88
N LEU A 342 -13.03 9.18 19.54
CA LEU A 342 -13.88 10.29 19.98
C LEU A 342 -13.54 11.51 19.13
N THR A 343 -14.51 12.01 18.38
CA THR A 343 -14.33 13.17 17.51
C THR A 343 -15.24 14.31 17.95
N HIS A 344 -14.68 15.52 18.07
CA HIS A 344 -15.41 16.77 18.18
C HIS A 344 -15.22 17.58 16.89
N GLN A 345 -16.32 17.99 16.29
CA GLN A 345 -16.34 18.87 15.13
C GLN A 345 -16.99 20.19 15.51
N PHE A 346 -16.22 21.27 15.41
CA PHE A 346 -16.72 22.63 15.60
C PHE A 346 -16.98 23.26 14.24
N LYS A 347 -18.24 23.44 13.90
CA LYS A 347 -18.72 23.87 12.56
C LYS A 347 -18.09 22.93 11.51
N GLN A 348 -17.59 23.51 10.41
CA GLN A 348 -16.75 22.82 9.43
C GLN A 348 -15.30 23.31 9.49
N LEU A 349 -14.94 23.98 10.60
CA LEU A 349 -13.67 24.68 10.73
C LEU A 349 -12.62 23.84 11.45
N LEU A 350 -12.98 23.21 12.56
CA LEU A 350 -12.06 22.49 13.42
C LEU A 350 -12.62 21.11 13.72
N THR A 351 -11.81 20.09 13.47
CA THR A 351 -12.09 18.70 13.87
C THR A 351 -10.96 18.21 14.77
N THR A 352 -11.31 17.73 15.96
CA THR A 352 -10.37 17.12 16.91
C THR A 352 -10.78 15.68 17.15
N THR A 353 -9.86 14.75 16.96
CA THR A 353 -10.11 13.31 17.17
C THR A 353 -9.08 12.75 18.15
N LEU A 354 -9.58 12.15 19.22
CA LEU A 354 -8.80 11.30 20.12
C LEU A 354 -9.05 9.85 19.74
N SER A 355 -8.00 9.09 19.47
CA SER A 355 -8.09 7.70 19.04
C SER A 355 -7.25 6.79 19.93
N TYR A 356 -7.76 5.59 20.19
CA TYR A 356 -7.03 4.53 20.85
C TYR A 356 -7.22 3.22 20.08
N SER A 357 -6.11 2.56 19.74
CA SER A 357 -6.16 1.27 19.08
C SER A 357 -5.23 0.25 19.72
N VAL A 358 -5.72 -1.00 19.75
CA VAL A 358 -4.95 -2.18 20.18
C VAL A 358 -4.90 -3.16 19.03
N ILE A 359 -3.70 -3.42 18.53
CA ILE A 359 -3.48 -4.32 17.40
C ILE A 359 -2.78 -5.58 17.93
N LYS A 360 -3.38 -6.74 17.69
CA LYS A 360 -2.81 -8.07 17.96
C LYS A 360 -2.19 -8.65 16.70
N ASN A 361 -1.12 -9.42 16.83
CA ASN A 361 -0.34 -9.96 15.72
C ASN A 361 0.14 -8.83 14.77
N TYR A 362 0.64 -7.75 15.36
CA TYR A 362 1.03 -6.55 14.62
C TYR A 362 2.03 -6.90 13.50
N PHE A 363 1.81 -6.35 12.32
CA PHE A 363 2.70 -6.49 11.17
C PHE A 363 3.94 -5.63 11.36
N SER A 364 5.12 -6.24 11.29
CA SER A 364 6.38 -5.54 11.37
C SER A 364 7.35 -6.09 10.33
N GLN A 365 8.12 -5.22 9.75
CA GLN A 365 9.32 -5.60 9.04
C GLN A 365 10.34 -6.11 10.06
N LEU A 366 11.00 -7.20 9.71
CA LEU A 366 11.99 -7.87 10.54
C LEU A 366 13.31 -7.93 9.76
N PHE A 367 14.37 -7.67 10.47
CA PHE A 367 15.73 -7.73 9.97
C PHE A 367 16.42 -8.91 10.65
N LEU A 368 16.73 -9.93 9.86
CA LEU A 368 17.32 -11.18 10.31
C LEU A 368 18.72 -11.32 9.72
N SER A 369 19.61 -11.97 10.45
CA SER A 369 20.92 -12.35 9.94
C SER A 369 20.87 -13.78 9.41
N GLU A 370 21.39 -14.02 8.22
CA GLU A 370 21.61 -15.35 7.64
C GLU A 370 23.11 -15.54 7.42
N GLY A 371 23.70 -16.48 8.15
CA GLY A 371 25.15 -16.57 8.26
C GLY A 371 25.75 -15.39 9.04
N THR A 372 26.95 -14.98 8.67
CA THR A 372 27.72 -13.92 9.34
C THR A 372 27.52 -12.54 8.71
N ASP A 373 27.10 -12.47 7.44
CA ASP A 373 27.21 -11.24 6.63
C ASP A 373 25.95 -10.88 5.83
N ILE A 374 24.95 -11.76 5.76
CA ILE A 374 23.74 -11.53 4.97
C ILE A 374 22.64 -10.96 5.88
N LEU A 375 22.08 -9.82 5.47
CA LEU A 375 20.87 -9.24 6.04
C LEU A 375 19.65 -9.69 5.24
N VAL A 376 18.65 -10.25 5.92
CA VAL A 376 17.39 -10.68 5.31
C VAL A 376 16.26 -9.81 5.82
N TYR A 377 15.65 -9.07 4.90
CA TYR A 377 14.39 -8.39 5.14
C TYR A 377 13.23 -9.38 5.03
N THR A 378 12.41 -9.47 6.03
CA THR A 378 11.16 -10.25 6.00
C THR A 378 10.05 -9.49 6.70
N GLU A 379 8.83 -9.97 6.59
CA GLU A 379 7.72 -9.46 7.39
C GLU A 379 7.15 -10.57 8.26
N GLY A 380 6.69 -10.19 9.43
CA GLY A 380 6.13 -11.14 10.38
C GLY A 380 5.20 -10.48 11.38
N ASN A 381 4.58 -11.32 12.18
CA ASN A 381 3.74 -10.87 13.27
C ASN A 381 4.60 -10.67 14.51
N VAL A 382 4.54 -9.49 15.07
CA VAL A 382 5.15 -9.17 16.36
C VAL A 382 4.05 -8.86 17.37
N GLY A 383 4.10 -9.42 18.54
CA GLY A 383 3.25 -9.24 19.68
C GLY A 383 2.01 -8.34 19.53
N ARG A 384 1.96 -7.29 20.35
CA ARG A 384 0.82 -6.37 20.43
C ARG A 384 1.31 -4.92 20.32
N MET A 385 0.59 -4.09 19.56
CA MET A 385 0.79 -2.64 19.50
C MET A 385 -0.39 -1.92 20.14
N HIS A 386 -0.10 -0.95 20.99
CA HIS A 386 -1.05 0.06 21.48
C HIS A 386 -0.70 1.39 20.82
N ASN A 387 -1.69 2.09 20.32
CA ASN A 387 -1.52 3.42 19.73
C ASN A 387 -2.56 4.38 20.32
N LEU A 388 -2.09 5.44 20.95
CA LEU A 388 -2.91 6.58 21.37
C LEU A 388 -2.61 7.73 20.42
N GLY A 389 -3.65 8.25 19.77
CA GLY A 389 -3.55 9.30 18.75
C GLY A 389 -4.37 10.52 19.10
N LEU A 390 -3.85 11.72 18.85
CA LEU A 390 -4.58 12.97 18.83
C LEU A 390 -4.40 13.63 17.47
N SER A 391 -5.50 13.80 16.73
CA SER A 391 -5.51 14.47 15.44
C SER A 391 -6.31 15.76 15.51
N VAL A 392 -5.75 16.85 14.97
CA VAL A 392 -6.40 18.15 14.86
C VAL A 392 -6.35 18.56 13.40
N SER A 393 -7.51 18.84 12.82
CA SER A 393 -7.68 19.33 11.44
C SER A 393 -8.38 20.67 11.45
N LEU A 394 -7.75 21.67 10.83
CA LEU A 394 -8.26 23.04 10.69
C LEU A 394 -8.50 23.34 9.22
N GLN A 395 -9.69 23.79 8.89
CA GLN A 395 -10.06 24.28 7.56
C GLN A 395 -10.68 25.65 7.68
N VAL A 396 -9.97 26.69 7.30
CA VAL A 396 -10.43 28.07 7.43
C VAL A 396 -10.18 28.86 6.14
N SER A 397 -11.02 29.85 5.90
CA SER A 397 -10.81 30.85 4.86
C SER A 397 -10.84 32.23 5.51
N PRO A 398 -9.68 32.68 6.08
CA PRO A 398 -9.62 33.97 6.80
C PRO A 398 -10.02 35.15 5.91
N PHE A 399 -9.73 35.03 4.62
CA PHE A 399 -10.07 35.99 3.60
C PHE A 399 -10.66 35.29 2.38
N SER A 400 -11.44 35.96 1.57
CA SER A 400 -12.03 35.40 0.34
C SER A 400 -10.99 34.92 -0.70
N TRP A 401 -9.78 35.45 -0.62
CA TRP A 401 -8.67 35.09 -1.49
C TRP A 401 -7.71 34.05 -0.88
N TRP A 402 -7.86 33.69 0.42
CA TRP A 402 -6.98 32.74 1.10
C TRP A 402 -7.76 31.66 1.81
N SER A 403 -7.50 30.39 1.50
CA SER A 403 -7.95 29.22 2.24
C SER A 403 -6.77 28.40 2.78
N LEU A 404 -6.89 27.97 4.01
CA LEU A 404 -5.90 27.21 4.75
C LEU A 404 -6.51 25.87 5.19
N ASN A 405 -5.83 24.77 4.87
CA ASN A 405 -6.06 23.46 5.46
C ASN A 405 -4.79 23.04 6.21
N ALA A 406 -4.90 22.79 7.49
CA ALA A 406 -3.80 22.29 8.32
C ALA A 406 -4.26 21.05 9.08
N GLN A 407 -3.41 20.05 9.16
CA GLN A 407 -3.65 18.84 9.93
C GLN A 407 -2.39 18.48 10.70
N SER A 408 -2.56 18.16 11.98
CA SER A 408 -1.50 17.62 12.84
C SER A 408 -2.00 16.38 13.55
N THR A 409 -1.23 15.32 13.53
CA THR A 409 -1.54 14.07 14.22
C THR A 409 -0.34 13.69 15.09
N PHE A 410 -0.59 13.61 16.38
CA PHE A 410 0.34 13.08 17.36
C PHE A 410 -0.04 11.63 17.67
N ASN A 411 0.93 10.73 17.68
CA ASN A 411 0.77 9.34 18.06
C ASN A 411 1.77 8.95 19.13
N TYR A 412 1.30 8.30 20.17
CA TYR A 412 2.10 7.54 21.11
C TYR A 412 1.87 6.05 20.83
N LYS A 413 2.91 5.38 20.31
CA LYS A 413 2.88 3.95 19.98
C LYS A 413 3.70 3.18 21.00
N GLN A 414 3.16 2.08 21.51
CA GLN A 414 3.86 1.13 22.36
C GLN A 414 3.76 -0.26 21.74
N LEU A 415 4.91 -0.84 21.42
CA LEU A 415 5.03 -2.17 20.84
C LEU A 415 5.61 -3.12 21.90
N LYS A 416 4.99 -4.30 22.07
CA LYS A 416 5.39 -5.33 23.05
C LYS A 416 5.40 -6.71 22.39
N GLY A 417 6.48 -7.45 22.65
CA GLY A 417 6.64 -8.86 22.34
C GLY A 417 7.16 -9.15 20.93
N TYR A 418 8.15 -10.02 20.85
CA TYR A 418 8.67 -10.60 19.61
C TYR A 418 9.25 -11.99 19.92
N GLN A 419 8.78 -13.05 19.26
CA GLN A 419 9.31 -14.42 19.23
C GLN A 419 9.96 -14.88 20.54
N ASN A 420 9.23 -14.84 21.67
CA ASN A 420 9.69 -15.20 23.00
C ASN A 420 10.76 -14.26 23.64
N VAL A 421 11.07 -13.14 23.01
CA VAL A 421 11.88 -12.07 23.60
C VAL A 421 10.97 -10.94 24.09
N ASN A 422 11.13 -10.52 25.34
CA ASN A 422 10.42 -9.35 25.89
C ASN A 422 10.99 -8.06 25.28
N TYR A 423 10.71 -7.81 24.02
CA TYR A 423 11.07 -6.58 23.36
C TYR A 423 9.96 -5.55 23.59
N ALA A 424 10.27 -4.43 24.16
CA ALA A 424 9.35 -3.32 24.36
C ALA A 424 9.96 -2.05 23.77
N SER A 425 9.19 -1.37 22.93
CA SER A 425 9.60 -0.11 22.34
C SER A 425 8.43 0.88 22.37
N SER A 426 8.73 2.13 22.67
CA SER A 426 7.74 3.22 22.58
C SER A 426 8.30 4.37 21.76
N VAL A 427 7.43 5.03 21.03
CA VAL A 427 7.77 6.19 20.20
C VAL A 427 6.65 7.19 20.17
N ASN A 428 7.02 8.46 20.33
CA ASN A 428 6.18 9.62 20.05
C ASN A 428 6.45 10.08 18.61
N GLN A 429 5.40 10.28 17.84
CA GLN A 429 5.48 10.80 16.49
C GLN A 429 4.48 11.93 16.29
N LEU A 430 4.95 13.06 15.79
CA LEU A 430 4.10 14.14 15.28
C LEU A 430 4.24 14.18 13.76
N GLN A 431 3.11 14.16 13.08
CA GLN A 431 3.01 14.39 11.65
C GLN A 431 2.12 15.61 11.43
N SER A 432 2.63 16.61 10.73
CA SER A 432 1.90 17.82 10.40
C SER A 432 1.92 18.06 8.90
N SER A 433 0.81 18.53 8.35
CA SER A 433 0.70 18.96 6.97
C SER A 433 -0.07 20.27 6.88
N ILE A 434 0.30 21.09 5.92
CA ILE A 434 -0.32 22.39 5.66
C ILE A 434 -0.51 22.58 4.16
N ASN A 435 -1.67 23.09 3.78
CA ASN A 435 -1.97 23.49 2.41
C ASN A 435 -2.61 24.87 2.43
N ASN A 436 -1.96 25.82 1.76
CA ASN A 436 -2.48 27.17 1.55
C ASN A 436 -2.83 27.33 0.08
N GLN A 437 -4.04 27.80 -0.18
CA GLN A 437 -4.50 28.14 -1.51
C GLN A 437 -4.85 29.62 -1.57
N PHE A 438 -4.31 30.31 -2.54
CA PHE A 438 -4.47 31.74 -2.76
C PHE A 438 -5.17 31.97 -4.10
N THR A 439 -6.30 32.65 -4.10
CA THR A 439 -7.01 33.12 -5.29
C THR A 439 -6.48 34.51 -5.64
N ILE A 440 -5.60 34.61 -6.65
CA ILE A 440 -4.98 35.87 -7.05
C ILE A 440 -5.96 36.71 -7.85
N ASN A 441 -6.71 36.06 -8.74
CA ASN A 441 -7.79 36.68 -9.51
C ASN A 441 -8.80 35.61 -9.97
N LYS A 442 -9.82 35.98 -10.78
CA LYS A 442 -10.89 35.08 -11.26
C LYS A 442 -10.41 33.86 -12.05
N GLY A 443 -9.16 33.81 -12.45
CA GLY A 443 -8.61 32.70 -13.25
C GLY A 443 -7.31 32.14 -12.73
N LEU A 444 -6.58 32.86 -11.87
CA LEU A 444 -5.26 32.46 -11.37
C LEU A 444 -5.32 32.16 -9.88
N SER A 445 -4.82 31.01 -9.49
CA SER A 445 -4.62 30.60 -8.11
C SER A 445 -3.19 30.09 -7.89
N ALA A 446 -2.68 30.32 -6.66
CA ALA A 446 -1.42 29.76 -6.19
C ALA A 446 -1.67 28.80 -5.02
N GLU A 447 -0.80 27.83 -4.85
CA GLU A 447 -0.81 26.85 -3.78
C GLU A 447 0.58 26.73 -3.16
N ILE A 448 0.66 26.70 -1.83
CA ILE A 448 1.87 26.36 -1.08
C ILE A 448 1.48 25.27 -0.10
N SER A 449 2.13 24.12 -0.20
CA SER A 449 1.84 22.97 0.65
C SER A 449 3.12 22.31 1.15
N GLY A 450 3.02 21.72 2.33
CA GLY A 450 4.15 21.00 2.90
C GLY A 450 3.71 20.04 3.98
N PHE A 451 4.63 19.16 4.35
CA PHE A 451 4.49 18.29 5.53
C PHE A 451 5.81 18.17 6.27
N TYR A 452 5.69 17.79 7.53
CA TYR A 452 6.81 17.47 8.40
C TYR A 452 6.43 16.30 9.30
N ILE A 453 7.35 15.34 9.43
CA ILE A 453 7.23 14.17 10.30
C ILE A 453 8.44 14.18 11.22
N THR A 454 8.20 14.10 12.52
CA THR A 454 9.28 14.00 13.51
C THR A 454 9.89 12.61 13.50
N ARG A 455 11.00 12.44 14.22
CA ARG A 455 11.61 11.13 14.48
C ARG A 455 10.55 10.10 14.89
N ALA A 456 10.61 8.92 14.32
CA ALA A 456 9.65 7.86 14.56
C ALA A 456 10.29 6.48 14.50
N ARG A 457 9.80 5.56 15.32
CA ARG A 457 10.04 4.15 15.08
C ARG A 457 8.99 3.64 14.10
N ASN A 458 9.43 3.27 12.91
CA ASN A 458 8.57 2.74 11.86
C ASN A 458 8.15 1.32 12.20
N ASP A 459 9.11 0.50 12.54
CA ASP A 459 8.99 -0.90 12.91
C ASP A 459 9.73 -1.20 14.22
N LEU A 460 9.74 -2.47 14.63
CA LEU A 460 10.37 -2.90 15.87
C LEU A 460 11.86 -2.52 15.92
N GLN A 461 12.57 -2.66 14.81
CA GLN A 461 14.02 -2.53 14.70
C GLN A 461 14.45 -1.26 13.96
N GLU A 462 13.53 -0.52 13.34
CA GLU A 462 13.84 0.63 12.48
C GLU A 462 13.42 1.94 13.14
N LEU A 463 14.35 2.86 13.28
CA LEU A 463 14.16 4.22 13.78
C LEU A 463 14.41 5.21 12.65
N LEU A 464 13.37 5.90 12.19
CA LEU A 464 13.46 6.92 11.16
C LEU A 464 13.73 8.30 11.76
N TYR A 465 14.56 9.07 11.09
CA TYR A 465 14.85 10.47 11.39
C TYR A 465 13.77 11.39 10.81
N PRO A 466 13.72 12.66 11.25
CA PRO A 466 12.74 13.61 10.76
C PRO A 466 12.83 13.81 9.25
N THR A 467 11.68 13.93 8.60
CA THR A 467 11.60 14.21 7.17
C THR A 467 10.46 15.17 6.85
N GLY A 468 10.57 15.90 5.76
CA GLY A 468 9.55 16.82 5.31
C GLY A 468 9.81 17.35 3.92
N GLN A 469 8.80 18.03 3.35
CA GLN A 469 8.95 18.68 2.06
C GLN A 469 8.10 19.95 1.98
N LEU A 470 8.52 20.88 1.11
CA LEU A 470 7.73 22.04 0.68
C LEU A 470 7.47 21.96 -0.83
N SER A 471 6.25 22.29 -1.22
CA SER A 471 5.78 22.29 -2.61
C SER A 471 5.02 23.57 -2.91
N ALA A 472 5.11 24.05 -4.15
CA ALA A 472 4.37 25.22 -4.62
C ALA A 472 3.76 24.96 -5.99
N GLY A 473 2.67 25.65 -6.31
CA GLY A 473 2.02 25.53 -7.60
C GLY A 473 1.24 26.77 -8.00
N LEU A 474 1.09 26.93 -9.31
CA LEU A 474 0.23 27.95 -9.92
C LEU A 474 -0.77 27.23 -10.84
N SER A 475 -2.01 27.68 -10.81
CA SER A 475 -3.06 27.13 -11.67
C SER A 475 -3.82 28.26 -12.35
N GLN A 476 -3.86 28.24 -13.68
CA GLN A 476 -4.57 29.19 -14.51
C GLN A 476 -5.78 28.51 -15.15
N SER A 477 -6.96 29.06 -14.94
CA SER A 477 -8.17 28.70 -15.67
C SER A 477 -8.13 29.26 -17.09
N LEU A 478 -8.46 28.44 -18.08
CA LEU A 478 -8.41 28.76 -19.50
C LEU A 478 -9.79 28.52 -20.14
N PHE A 479 -10.02 29.10 -21.32
CA PHE A 479 -11.21 28.83 -22.14
C PHE A 479 -12.55 29.01 -21.39
N LYS A 480 -12.67 30.09 -20.61
CA LYS A 480 -13.85 30.41 -19.79
C LYS A 480 -14.23 29.25 -18.82
N GLY A 481 -13.21 28.62 -18.19
CA GLY A 481 -13.38 27.51 -17.24
C GLY A 481 -13.45 26.11 -17.85
N LYS A 482 -13.41 25.97 -19.18
CA LYS A 482 -13.36 24.67 -19.84
C LYS A 482 -11.98 24.01 -19.80
N GLY A 483 -10.92 24.78 -19.56
CA GLY A 483 -9.54 24.29 -19.45
C GLY A 483 -8.86 24.79 -18.19
N SER A 484 -7.78 24.12 -17.80
CA SER A 484 -6.83 24.60 -16.80
C SER A 484 -5.42 24.18 -17.14
N LEU A 485 -4.47 25.06 -16.82
CA LEU A 485 -3.04 24.79 -16.85
C LEU A 485 -2.50 24.92 -15.44
N LYS A 486 -1.87 23.84 -14.92
CA LYS A 486 -1.25 23.84 -13.59
C LYS A 486 0.23 23.57 -13.73
N LEU A 487 1.06 24.48 -13.19
CA LEU A 487 2.49 24.30 -12.98
C LEU A 487 2.71 24.07 -11.48
N SER A 488 3.43 23.01 -11.11
CA SER A 488 3.75 22.73 -9.70
C SER A 488 5.17 22.20 -9.55
N ALA A 489 5.85 22.64 -8.49
CA ALA A 489 7.14 22.15 -8.05
C ALA A 489 6.98 21.45 -6.70
N ARG A 490 7.34 20.17 -6.65
CA ARG A 490 7.34 19.36 -5.44
C ARG A 490 8.74 19.28 -4.87
N ASP A 491 8.83 19.24 -3.54
CA ASP A 491 10.08 19.11 -2.78
C ASP A 491 11.17 20.11 -3.25
N ILE A 492 10.79 21.39 -3.21
CA ILE A 492 11.61 22.48 -3.74
C ILE A 492 13.02 22.48 -3.14
N PHE A 493 13.16 22.15 -1.86
CA PHE A 493 14.44 22.13 -1.13
C PHE A 493 15.13 20.76 -1.15
N TYR A 494 14.53 19.75 -1.78
CA TYR A 494 15.06 18.37 -1.83
C TYR A 494 15.34 17.78 -0.45
N THR A 495 14.37 17.93 0.46
CA THR A 495 14.49 17.52 1.87
C THR A 495 13.78 16.21 2.18
N GLN A 496 13.05 15.64 1.22
CA GLN A 496 12.33 14.39 1.39
C GLN A 496 13.28 13.19 1.21
N ALA A 497 14.00 12.85 2.28
CA ALA A 497 14.79 11.63 2.37
C ALA A 497 14.18 10.68 3.40
N MET A 498 14.49 9.39 3.31
CA MET A 498 14.26 8.40 4.34
C MET A 498 15.61 8.06 4.96
N GLU A 499 15.85 8.53 6.16
CA GLU A 499 17.09 8.37 6.91
C GLU A 499 16.78 7.71 8.23
N GLY A 500 17.66 6.83 8.70
CA GLY A 500 17.42 6.15 9.96
C GLY A 500 18.50 5.18 10.41
N LEU A 501 18.16 4.48 11.48
CA LEU A 501 18.94 3.40 12.07
C LEU A 501 18.09 2.13 12.11
N THR A 502 18.71 1.01 11.77
CA THR A 502 18.13 -0.32 11.93
C THR A 502 19.01 -1.12 12.88
N ASP A 503 18.42 -1.59 13.99
CA ASP A 503 19.09 -2.41 14.98
C ASP A 503 18.58 -3.85 14.89
N PHE A 504 19.50 -4.79 14.71
CA PHE A 504 19.22 -6.22 14.71
C PHE A 504 20.29 -6.99 15.50
N PRO A 505 20.05 -8.26 15.91
CA PRO A 505 20.89 -8.92 16.91
C PRO A 505 22.39 -8.98 16.60
N ALA A 506 22.75 -9.07 15.31
CA ALA A 506 24.12 -9.23 14.86
C ALA A 506 24.78 -7.94 14.36
N ALA A 507 24.02 -6.86 14.14
CA ALA A 507 24.56 -5.62 13.61
C ALA A 507 23.63 -4.42 13.84
N SER A 508 24.18 -3.20 13.64
CA SER A 508 23.42 -1.96 13.49
C SER A 508 23.75 -1.32 12.15
N GLU A 509 22.76 -0.75 11.50
CA GLU A 509 22.91 -0.11 10.19
C GLU A 509 22.33 1.31 10.21
N TYR A 510 23.17 2.28 9.89
CA TYR A 510 22.71 3.60 9.48
C TYR A 510 22.42 3.60 7.98
N PHE A 511 21.32 4.21 7.57
CA PHE A 511 21.01 4.33 6.16
C PHE A 511 20.39 5.69 5.81
N ILE A 512 20.61 6.12 4.57
CA ILE A 512 19.91 7.23 3.95
C ILE A 512 19.47 6.81 2.54
N LEU A 513 18.21 6.99 2.26
CA LEU A 513 17.58 6.69 0.97
C LEU A 513 16.99 7.98 0.40
N THR A 514 17.49 8.37 -0.75
CA THR A 514 17.00 9.52 -1.52
C THR A 514 16.32 9.05 -2.80
N ARG A 515 15.25 9.76 -3.19
CA ARG A 515 14.46 9.44 -4.37
C ARG A 515 14.36 10.66 -5.27
N ASP A 516 13.86 10.44 -6.46
CA ASP A 516 13.46 11.50 -7.39
C ASP A 516 12.21 12.22 -6.85
N SER A 517 12.40 13.03 -5.80
CA SER A 517 11.33 13.73 -5.08
C SER A 517 11.13 15.16 -5.60
N ARG A 518 12.21 15.82 -6.08
CA ARG A 518 12.15 17.17 -6.66
C ARG A 518 11.66 17.12 -8.11
N VAL A 519 10.37 17.39 -8.28
CA VAL A 519 9.69 17.25 -9.57
C VAL A 519 8.95 18.53 -9.92
N VAL A 520 9.19 19.03 -11.13
CA VAL A 520 8.36 20.07 -11.74
C VAL A 520 7.34 19.39 -12.66
N ASN A 521 6.07 19.69 -12.44
CA ASN A 521 4.96 19.10 -13.18
C ASN A 521 4.14 20.18 -13.87
N LEU A 522 3.92 20.02 -15.18
CA LEU A 522 3.01 20.83 -15.98
C LEU A 522 1.81 19.95 -16.38
N ALA A 523 0.63 20.34 -15.94
CA ALA A 523 -0.62 19.62 -16.23
C ALA A 523 -1.58 20.52 -17.00
N PHE A 524 -2.05 20.03 -18.14
CA PHE A 524 -3.10 20.67 -18.92
C PHE A 524 -4.36 19.80 -18.88
N THR A 525 -5.48 20.40 -18.56
CA THR A 525 -6.78 19.75 -18.57
C THR A 525 -7.75 20.51 -19.47
N TYR A 526 -8.46 19.80 -20.32
CA TYR A 526 -9.51 20.38 -21.13
C TYR A 526 -10.79 19.53 -21.04
N ARG A 527 -11.93 20.19 -20.82
CA ARG A 527 -13.25 19.57 -20.69
C ARG A 527 -14.09 19.97 -21.90
N PHE A 528 -14.56 18.96 -22.63
CA PHE A 528 -15.44 19.17 -23.78
C PHE A 528 -16.78 18.46 -23.53
N GLY A 529 -17.81 18.90 -24.28
CA GLY A 529 -19.18 18.37 -24.13
C GLY A 529 -19.97 19.01 -22.99
N LYS A 530 -21.15 18.46 -22.74
CA LYS A 530 -22.05 18.90 -21.68
C LYS A 530 -21.78 18.07 -20.41
N PRO A 531 -21.88 18.66 -19.20
CA PRO A 531 -21.74 17.88 -17.97
C PRO A 531 -22.87 16.84 -17.88
N LEU A 532 -22.50 15.59 -17.67
CA LEU A 532 -23.46 14.51 -17.41
C LEU A 532 -23.56 14.28 -15.91
N LYS A 533 -24.79 14.07 -15.40
CA LYS A 533 -24.96 13.56 -14.03
C LYS A 533 -24.41 12.12 -14.00
N ALA A 534 -23.29 11.93 -13.31
CA ALA A 534 -22.76 10.59 -13.11
C ALA A 534 -23.74 9.74 -12.29
N SER A 535 -24.07 8.55 -12.76
CA SER A 535 -24.71 7.55 -11.90
C SER A 535 -23.72 7.10 -10.83
N LYS A 536 -24.18 6.94 -9.58
CA LYS A 536 -23.38 6.29 -8.54
C LYS A 536 -23.18 4.84 -8.95
N ARG A 537 -21.95 4.46 -9.29
CA ARG A 537 -21.57 3.08 -9.58
C ARG A 537 -21.04 2.42 -8.32
N SER A 538 -21.21 1.10 -8.21
CA SER A 538 -20.51 0.30 -7.22
C SER A 538 -19.00 0.36 -7.49
N ALA A 539 -18.21 0.33 -6.43
CA ALA A 539 -16.74 0.19 -6.53
C ALA A 539 -16.31 -1.25 -6.88
N GLY A 540 -17.26 -2.18 -7.02
CA GLY A 540 -17.03 -3.62 -7.12
C GLY A 540 -16.96 -4.31 -5.76
N GLY A 541 -17.13 -5.63 -5.75
CA GLY A 541 -17.08 -6.47 -4.54
C GLY A 541 -15.66 -6.85 -4.12
N ALA A 542 -14.70 -6.84 -5.05
CA ALA A 542 -13.34 -7.36 -4.87
C ALA A 542 -12.30 -6.32 -4.37
N ALA A 543 -12.73 -5.18 -3.84
CA ALA A 543 -11.81 -4.08 -3.48
C ALA A 543 -10.73 -4.49 -2.45
N ASP A 544 -11.10 -5.30 -1.44
CA ASP A 544 -10.17 -5.75 -0.40
C ASP A 544 -9.10 -6.69 -0.99
N GLU A 545 -9.50 -7.60 -1.86
CA GLU A 545 -8.63 -8.56 -2.53
C GLU A 545 -7.68 -7.87 -3.52
N ILE A 546 -8.18 -6.84 -4.24
CA ILE A 546 -7.37 -6.01 -5.16
C ILE A 546 -6.29 -5.26 -4.39
N ASN A 547 -6.62 -4.68 -3.24
CA ASN A 547 -5.64 -3.97 -2.40
C ASN A 547 -4.51 -4.90 -1.92
N ARG A 548 -4.82 -6.18 -1.66
CA ARG A 548 -3.83 -7.19 -1.27
C ARG A 548 -2.98 -7.70 -2.43
N ALA A 549 -3.43 -7.50 -3.67
CA ALA A 549 -2.65 -7.88 -4.86
C ALA A 549 -1.34 -7.07 -5.00
N GLY A 550 -1.25 -5.89 -4.36
CA GLY A 550 0.00 -5.12 -4.22
C GLY A 550 0.57 -4.60 -5.56
N THR A 551 -0.28 -4.33 -6.55
CA THR A 551 0.10 -3.92 -7.93
C THR A 551 -0.03 -2.42 -8.15
#